data_aa0185fa20c9440e8a81c01ded8547b8
#
_entry.id   aa0185fa20c9440e8a81c01ded8547b8
#
_cell.length_a   1.000
_cell.length_b   1.000
_cell.length_c   1.000
_cell.angle_alpha   90.00
_cell.angle_beta   90.00
_cell.angle_gamma   90.00
#
_symmetry.space_group_name_H-M   'P 1'
#
loop_
_entity.id
_entity.type
_entity.pdbx_description
1 polymer ?
#
loop_
_entity_poly.entity_id
_entity_poly.type
_entity_poly.pdbx_seq_one_letter_code
_entity_poly.pdbx_strand_id
1 'polypeptide(L)'
;MARVYYERLSDECADYLENESSRRREHTAMILIFDSGPFATQEGGVDFEKIREIVNARLPELPRLRAKLRRVPLDGHPVWVDDQEFNLDFHLRQSSLPRPGSHEQLCRTASRIAATRLDRSRPLWDCWVLEGLEGGRFAMILKMHKALAHLEGADLLQTLLSADEDAPLPKATRALVRPAPSPVELFGEEVIRRWSPSRRAVGRAMRFWESPARATRLVQKRAQNVLRALGYQIRPAGESPFDGNLSPHRSYAVQEVDLDQVQKIRQTIGGTVHDAVLTILTGALRRFVEGLKISPTTVDLRAVTPILDATGETAEAWVIELPVWEASGEVRQELLGEQTRRIRSEQDLASAESLASGDTWTAARLFAIGARALKRIENGQLAVLQSPGPQQPLYLNGAKLEECYGILPLQD
;
A
#
# COMPACT_ATOMS: atom_id res chain seq x y z
N MET A 1 40.47 -2.92 -1.98
CA MET A 1 39.38 -2.07 -1.45
C MET A 1 38.26 -2.98 -0.99
N ALA A 2 37.89 -2.93 0.27
CA ALA A 2 36.71 -3.64 0.75
C ALA A 2 35.48 -3.12 -0.02
N ARG A 3 34.64 -4.04 -0.53
CA ARG A 3 33.38 -3.62 -1.18
C ARG A 3 32.48 -3.03 -0.11
N VAL A 4 32.16 -1.75 -0.24
CA VAL A 4 31.21 -1.04 0.61
C VAL A 4 29.81 -1.51 0.21
N TYR A 5 29.05 -2.03 1.17
CA TYR A 5 27.72 -2.58 0.93
C TYR A 5 26.66 -1.63 1.50
N TYR A 6 26.08 -0.84 0.62
CA TYR A 6 24.89 -0.04 0.91
C TYR A 6 24.05 0.10 -0.37
N GLU A 7 22.81 0.44 -0.23
CA GLU A 7 21.93 0.72 -1.35
C GLU A 7 21.28 2.09 -1.17
N ARG A 8 21.38 2.94 -2.19
CA ARG A 8 20.71 4.27 -2.17
C ARG A 8 19.20 4.07 -2.37
N LEU A 9 18.43 4.83 -1.61
CA LEU A 9 17.01 4.95 -1.90
C LEU A 9 16.81 5.64 -3.25
N SER A 10 15.71 5.30 -3.94
CA SER A 10 15.24 6.12 -5.04
C SER A 10 14.80 7.49 -4.52
N ASP A 11 14.81 8.50 -5.39
CA ASP A 11 14.35 9.84 -5.02
C ASP A 11 12.91 9.80 -4.49
N GLU A 12 12.08 8.96 -5.06
CA GLU A 12 10.70 8.73 -4.62
C GLU A 12 10.62 8.17 -3.18
N CYS A 13 11.43 7.17 -2.85
CA CYS A 13 11.48 6.62 -1.49
C CYS A 13 12.05 7.61 -0.48
N ALA A 14 13.00 8.47 -0.90
CA ALA A 14 13.52 9.54 -0.08
C ALA A 14 12.45 10.60 0.22
N ASP A 15 11.65 10.98 -0.77
CA ASP A 15 10.53 11.91 -0.61
C ASP A 15 9.52 11.44 0.45
N TYR A 16 9.20 10.13 0.51
CA TYR A 16 8.31 9.60 1.57
C TYR A 16 8.87 9.81 2.97
N LEU A 17 10.20 9.73 3.12
CA LEU A 17 10.86 9.96 4.41
C LEU A 17 10.87 11.44 4.79
N GLU A 18 10.99 12.33 3.81
CA GLU A 18 11.02 13.78 4.01
C GLU A 18 9.62 14.36 4.29
N ASN A 19 8.61 13.84 3.58
CA ASN A 19 7.23 14.28 3.72
C ASN A 19 6.54 13.78 5.00
N GLU A 20 7.14 12.82 5.73
CA GLU A 20 6.56 12.33 6.97
C GLU A 20 6.65 13.37 8.09
N SER A 21 5.50 13.66 8.71
CA SER A 21 5.38 14.60 9.83
C SER A 21 4.66 13.95 11.02
N SER A 22 4.42 14.75 12.09
CA SER A 22 3.61 14.30 13.22
C SER A 22 2.15 14.00 12.85
N ARG A 23 1.62 14.63 11.82
CA ARG A 23 0.24 14.50 11.34
C ARG A 23 0.14 13.56 10.14
N ARG A 24 1.09 13.67 9.22
CA ARG A 24 1.18 12.83 8.02
C ARG A 24 2.11 11.64 8.27
N ARG A 25 1.54 10.44 8.32
CA ARG A 25 2.28 9.17 8.45
C ARG A 25 2.44 8.54 7.09
N GLU A 26 3.67 8.30 6.69
CA GLU A 26 3.98 7.58 5.44
C GLU A 26 4.10 6.06 5.69
N HIS A 27 3.16 5.53 6.47
CA HIS A 27 3.06 4.11 6.79
C HIS A 27 1.86 3.48 6.11
N THR A 28 2.03 2.26 5.64
CA THR A 28 0.94 1.39 5.22
C THR A 28 0.89 0.21 6.17
N ALA A 29 -0.28 -0.35 6.39
CA ALA A 29 -0.42 -1.55 7.20
C ALA A 29 -1.39 -2.53 6.54
N MET A 30 -1.27 -3.79 6.93
CA MET A 30 -2.17 -4.86 6.53
C MET A 30 -2.59 -5.65 7.76
N ILE A 31 -3.87 -5.95 7.84
CA ILE A 31 -4.44 -6.83 8.84
C ILE A 31 -4.68 -8.16 8.16
N LEU A 32 -4.12 -9.22 8.70
CA LEU A 32 -4.28 -10.60 8.27
C LEU A 32 -4.94 -11.37 9.41
N ILE A 33 -6.09 -11.99 9.17
CA ILE A 33 -6.85 -12.76 10.16
C ILE A 33 -6.75 -14.23 9.82
N PHE A 34 -6.34 -15.03 10.78
CA PHE A 34 -6.10 -16.45 10.64
C PHE A 34 -6.96 -17.28 11.60
N ASP A 35 -7.30 -18.50 11.19
CA ASP A 35 -7.73 -19.55 12.12
C ASP A 35 -6.61 -19.85 13.13
N SER A 36 -6.95 -19.91 14.41
CA SER A 36 -5.95 -20.14 15.47
C SER A 36 -5.65 -21.62 15.72
N GLY A 37 -6.42 -22.57 15.15
CA GLY A 37 -6.26 -24.01 15.42
C GLY A 37 -4.82 -24.51 15.42
N PRO A 38 -4.02 -24.28 14.35
CA PRO A 38 -2.63 -24.73 14.28
C PRO A 38 -1.67 -24.08 15.28
N PHE A 39 -2.07 -22.97 15.88
CA PHE A 39 -1.30 -22.19 16.86
C PHE A 39 -1.96 -22.14 18.25
N ALA A 40 -3.06 -22.88 18.45
CA ALA A 40 -3.75 -22.87 19.73
C ALA A 40 -2.89 -23.49 20.83
N THR A 41 -2.76 -22.78 21.96
CA THR A 41 -2.12 -23.32 23.17
C THR A 41 -3.16 -23.98 24.08
N GLN A 42 -2.70 -24.87 24.97
CA GLN A 42 -3.58 -25.52 25.97
C GLN A 42 -4.23 -24.50 26.92
N GLU A 43 -3.64 -23.33 27.09
CA GLU A 43 -4.12 -22.25 27.94
C GLU A 43 -5.12 -21.33 27.22
N GLY A 44 -5.41 -21.58 25.94
CA GLY A 44 -6.38 -20.82 25.14
C GLY A 44 -5.84 -19.57 24.47
N GLY A 45 -4.52 -19.42 24.35
CA GLY A 45 -3.85 -18.36 23.61
C GLY A 45 -3.29 -18.86 22.27
N VAL A 46 -2.45 -18.04 21.66
CA VAL A 46 -1.72 -18.33 20.41
C VAL A 46 -0.26 -18.59 20.71
N ASP A 47 0.29 -19.66 20.14
CA ASP A 47 1.72 -19.99 20.23
C ASP A 47 2.56 -18.95 19.47
N PHE A 48 2.89 -17.88 20.17
CA PHE A 48 3.67 -16.78 19.65
C PHE A 48 5.10 -17.19 19.27
N GLU A 49 5.71 -18.11 20.03
CA GLU A 49 7.06 -18.58 19.73
C GLU A 49 7.11 -19.35 18.41
N LYS A 50 6.11 -20.16 18.11
CA LYS A 50 5.98 -20.82 16.80
C LYS A 50 5.85 -19.79 15.67
N ILE A 51 5.04 -18.74 15.83
CA ILE A 51 4.94 -17.66 14.84
C ILE A 51 6.28 -16.95 14.68
N ARG A 52 6.99 -16.69 15.79
CA ARG A 52 8.30 -16.06 15.81
C ARG A 52 9.34 -16.90 15.05
N GLU A 53 9.32 -18.20 15.23
CA GLU A 53 10.20 -19.13 14.49
C GLU A 53 9.94 -19.08 12.98
N ILE A 54 8.67 -19.06 12.57
CA ILE A 54 8.28 -18.97 11.16
C ILE A 54 8.79 -17.66 10.54
N VAL A 55 8.52 -16.53 11.19
CA VAL A 55 8.98 -15.21 10.70
C VAL A 55 10.51 -15.17 10.63
N ASN A 56 11.21 -15.68 11.68
CA ASN A 56 12.66 -15.70 11.70
C ASN A 56 13.26 -16.59 10.60
N ALA A 57 12.63 -17.71 10.28
CA ALA A 57 13.06 -18.61 9.21
C ALA A 57 12.91 -17.97 7.80
N ARG A 58 11.95 -17.09 7.62
CA ARG A 58 11.68 -16.39 6.35
C ARG A 58 12.49 -15.10 6.15
N LEU A 59 12.95 -14.47 7.24
CA LEU A 59 13.70 -13.19 7.18
C LEU A 59 14.95 -13.22 6.28
N PRO A 60 15.72 -14.33 6.14
CA PRO A 60 16.87 -14.36 5.22
C PRO A 60 16.49 -14.16 3.75
N GLU A 61 15.26 -14.47 3.36
CA GLU A 61 14.73 -14.28 2.01
C GLU A 61 14.37 -12.81 1.74
N LEU A 62 14.25 -12.00 2.80
CA LEU A 62 13.83 -10.60 2.77
C LEU A 62 14.90 -9.68 3.43
N PRO A 63 16.07 -9.53 2.81
CA PRO A 63 17.22 -8.87 3.44
C PRO A 63 16.96 -7.42 3.86
N ARG A 64 16.07 -6.71 3.17
CA ARG A 64 15.72 -5.31 3.50
C ARG A 64 14.92 -5.17 4.79
N LEU A 65 14.20 -6.21 5.24
CA LEU A 65 13.56 -6.21 6.55
C LEU A 65 14.58 -6.20 7.70
N ARG A 66 15.86 -6.42 7.37
CA ARG A 66 16.99 -6.34 8.32
C ARG A 66 17.89 -5.14 8.03
N ALA A 67 17.50 -4.27 7.11
CA ALA A 67 18.24 -3.07 6.76
C ALA A 67 17.63 -1.83 7.43
N LYS A 68 18.48 -0.96 7.93
CA LYS A 68 18.09 0.35 8.49
C LYS A 68 18.59 1.50 7.63
N LEU A 69 18.05 2.68 7.89
CA LEU A 69 18.44 3.89 7.19
C LEU A 69 19.71 4.49 7.78
N ARG A 70 20.61 4.91 6.88
CA ARG A 70 21.68 5.87 7.17
C ARG A 70 21.61 7.05 6.22
N ARG A 71 22.15 8.19 6.64
CA ARG A 71 22.27 9.36 5.77
C ARG A 71 23.72 9.50 5.31
N VAL A 72 23.88 9.76 4.01
CA VAL A 72 25.19 10.05 3.44
C VAL A 72 25.66 11.42 3.97
N PRO A 73 26.87 11.54 4.51
CA PRO A 73 27.41 12.81 4.95
C PRO A 73 27.41 13.85 3.81
N LEU A 74 27.13 15.11 4.13
CA LEU A 74 27.02 16.27 3.23
C LEU A 74 25.82 16.28 2.26
N ASP A 75 25.44 15.11 1.72
CA ASP A 75 24.31 14.98 0.80
C ASP A 75 22.99 14.83 1.56
N GLY A 76 23.03 14.23 2.73
CA GLY A 76 21.85 13.93 3.51
C GLY A 76 20.97 12.83 2.92
N HIS A 77 21.30 12.32 1.72
CA HIS A 77 20.48 11.32 1.02
C HIS A 77 20.43 10.00 1.81
N PRO A 78 19.24 9.40 1.97
CA PRO A 78 19.10 8.16 2.71
C PRO A 78 19.62 6.95 1.91
N VAL A 79 20.22 6.02 2.64
CA VAL A 79 20.73 4.74 2.12
C VAL A 79 20.32 3.60 3.04
N TRP A 80 20.07 2.42 2.48
CA TRP A 80 19.87 1.19 3.23
C TRP A 80 21.22 0.57 3.58
N VAL A 81 21.40 0.20 4.85
CA VAL A 81 22.55 -0.55 5.35
C VAL A 81 22.06 -1.70 6.23
N ASP A 82 22.75 -2.83 6.21
CA ASP A 82 22.39 -3.97 7.06
C ASP A 82 22.48 -3.56 8.54
N ASP A 83 21.45 -3.88 9.32
CA ASP A 83 21.45 -3.61 10.75
C ASP A 83 22.25 -4.69 11.50
N GLN A 84 23.40 -4.29 12.05
CA GLN A 84 24.29 -5.19 12.79
C GLN A 84 23.69 -5.67 14.12
N GLU A 85 22.76 -4.88 14.65
CA GLU A 85 22.11 -5.09 15.94
C GLU A 85 20.63 -5.48 15.77
N PHE A 86 20.29 -6.04 14.59
CA PHE A 86 18.92 -6.45 14.33
C PHE A 86 18.44 -7.45 15.40
N ASN A 87 17.31 -7.10 16.00
CA ASN A 87 16.62 -7.97 16.95
C ASN A 87 15.14 -8.05 16.58
N LEU A 88 14.67 -9.25 16.27
CA LEU A 88 13.28 -9.51 15.86
C LEU A 88 12.26 -9.09 16.92
N ASP A 89 12.60 -9.15 18.21
CA ASP A 89 11.68 -8.83 19.33
C ASP A 89 11.24 -7.34 19.33
N PHE A 90 11.99 -6.47 18.67
CA PHE A 90 11.55 -5.09 18.45
C PHE A 90 10.54 -4.94 17.33
N HIS A 91 10.48 -5.88 16.43
CA HIS A 91 9.67 -5.84 15.23
C HIS A 91 8.43 -6.74 15.33
N LEU A 92 8.56 -7.90 15.94
CA LEU A 92 7.46 -8.84 16.15
C LEU A 92 6.99 -8.75 17.60
N ARG A 93 5.74 -8.36 17.81
CA ARG A 93 5.17 -8.09 19.11
C ARG A 93 3.86 -8.85 19.30
N GLN A 94 3.61 -9.28 20.53
CA GLN A 94 2.34 -9.91 20.92
C GLN A 94 1.50 -8.95 21.74
N SER A 95 0.19 -9.02 21.57
CA SER A 95 -0.79 -8.36 22.42
C SER A 95 -2.12 -9.11 22.34
N SER A 96 -3.01 -8.85 23.31
CA SER A 96 -4.33 -9.46 23.35
C SER A 96 -5.41 -8.42 23.12
N LEU A 97 -6.49 -8.80 22.45
CA LEU A 97 -7.67 -7.97 22.33
C LEU A 97 -8.47 -8.04 23.64
N PRO A 98 -9.15 -6.93 24.04
CA PRO A 98 -10.09 -6.98 25.14
C PRO A 98 -11.24 -7.94 24.81
N ARG A 99 -11.78 -8.64 25.79
CA ARG A 99 -12.98 -9.47 25.57
C ARG A 99 -14.17 -8.60 25.18
N PRO A 100 -15.04 -9.03 24.24
CA PRO A 100 -15.11 -10.35 23.59
C PRO A 100 -14.14 -10.56 22.43
N GLY A 101 -13.32 -9.60 22.03
CA GLY A 101 -12.43 -9.71 20.87
C GLY A 101 -13.16 -9.43 19.56
N SER A 102 -14.07 -8.46 19.57
CA SER A 102 -14.87 -8.14 18.39
C SER A 102 -14.05 -7.49 17.28
N HIS A 103 -14.57 -7.56 16.05
CA HIS A 103 -13.99 -6.91 14.87
C HIS A 103 -13.80 -5.41 15.08
N GLU A 104 -14.71 -4.74 15.78
CA GLU A 104 -14.58 -3.32 16.12
C GLU A 104 -13.38 -3.06 17.04
N GLN A 105 -13.13 -3.95 18.02
CA GLN A 105 -11.98 -3.85 18.91
C GLN A 105 -10.66 -4.07 18.15
N LEU A 106 -10.65 -4.99 17.18
CA LEU A 106 -9.53 -5.17 16.27
C LEU A 106 -9.27 -3.89 15.46
N CYS A 107 -10.29 -3.32 14.81
CA CYS A 107 -10.16 -2.08 14.04
C CYS A 107 -9.65 -0.90 14.89
N ARG A 108 -10.12 -0.78 16.13
CA ARG A 108 -9.66 0.23 17.08
C ARG A 108 -8.19 0.05 17.46
N THR A 109 -7.76 -1.19 17.65
CA THR A 109 -6.35 -1.52 17.94
C THR A 109 -5.47 -1.27 16.73
N ALA A 110 -5.90 -1.70 15.53
CA ALA A 110 -5.23 -1.43 14.27
C ALA A 110 -5.06 0.07 14.00
N SER A 111 -6.09 0.87 14.30
CA SER A 111 -6.04 2.33 14.19
C SER A 111 -4.93 2.94 15.04
N ARG A 112 -4.77 2.48 16.30
CA ARG A 112 -3.71 2.94 17.20
C ARG A 112 -2.33 2.52 16.71
N ILE A 113 -2.17 1.28 16.23
CA ILE A 113 -0.91 0.78 15.69
C ILE A 113 -0.54 1.58 14.43
N ALA A 114 -1.48 1.81 13.51
CA ALA A 114 -1.25 2.58 12.29
C ALA A 114 -0.88 4.06 12.59
N ALA A 115 -1.44 4.66 13.64
CA ALA A 115 -1.15 6.04 14.05
C ALA A 115 0.25 6.19 14.68
N THR A 116 0.83 5.13 15.23
CA THR A 116 2.14 5.15 15.89
C THR A 116 3.26 5.28 14.86
N ARG A 117 4.26 6.10 15.14
CA ARG A 117 5.44 6.27 14.27
C ARG A 117 6.38 5.08 14.37
N LEU A 118 6.99 4.68 13.25
CA LEU A 118 8.08 3.72 13.23
C LEU A 118 9.40 4.39 13.68
N ASP A 119 10.21 3.65 14.41
CA ASP A 119 11.55 4.10 14.83
C ASP A 119 12.53 4.05 13.64
N ARG A 120 13.00 5.23 13.21
CA ARG A 120 13.92 5.35 12.07
C ARG A 120 15.35 4.91 12.36
N SER A 121 15.69 4.62 13.61
CA SER A 121 16.99 4.04 13.97
C SER A 121 17.09 2.54 13.69
N ARG A 122 15.97 1.92 13.32
CA ARG A 122 15.78 0.49 13.06
C ARG A 122 15.19 0.25 11.69
N PRO A 123 15.10 -1.02 11.23
CA PRO A 123 14.31 -1.37 10.06
C PRO A 123 12.88 -0.87 10.14
N LEU A 124 12.35 -0.34 9.03
CA LEU A 124 11.12 0.46 9.02
C LEU A 124 9.84 -0.39 8.92
N TRP A 125 9.69 -1.35 9.81
CA TRP A 125 8.50 -2.18 9.92
C TRP A 125 8.26 -2.65 11.34
N ASP A 126 7.02 -3.00 11.68
CA ASP A 126 6.64 -3.80 12.83
C ASP A 126 5.46 -4.72 12.49
N CYS A 127 5.35 -5.81 13.22
CA CYS A 127 4.28 -6.78 13.12
C CYS A 127 3.72 -7.06 14.51
N TRP A 128 2.40 -6.98 14.65
CA TRP A 128 1.70 -7.24 15.89
C TRP A 128 0.84 -8.49 15.74
N VAL A 129 1.09 -9.49 16.56
CA VAL A 129 0.24 -10.66 16.70
C VAL A 129 -0.78 -10.38 17.79
N LEU A 130 -2.05 -10.34 17.42
CA LEU A 130 -3.17 -10.03 18.31
C LEU A 130 -4.01 -11.30 18.53
N GLU A 131 -3.97 -11.81 19.74
CA GLU A 131 -4.77 -12.96 20.16
C GLU A 131 -6.12 -12.54 20.74
N GLY A 132 -7.02 -13.51 20.89
CA GLY A 132 -8.33 -13.28 21.53
C GLY A 132 -9.37 -12.68 20.60
N LEU A 133 -9.22 -12.78 19.29
CA LEU A 133 -10.26 -12.43 18.32
C LEU A 133 -11.38 -13.48 18.39
N GLU A 134 -12.63 -13.04 18.31
CA GLU A 134 -13.80 -13.91 18.32
C GLU A 134 -13.78 -14.95 17.20
N GLY A 135 -14.42 -16.10 17.41
CA GLY A 135 -14.46 -17.19 16.44
C GLY A 135 -13.23 -18.08 16.44
N GLY A 136 -12.38 -18.06 17.48
CA GLY A 136 -11.17 -18.90 17.54
C GLY A 136 -10.11 -18.44 16.55
N ARG A 137 -9.94 -17.14 16.39
CA ARG A 137 -9.05 -16.51 15.42
C ARG A 137 -7.98 -15.66 16.09
N PHE A 138 -6.93 -15.33 15.33
CA PHE A 138 -5.96 -14.31 15.71
C PHE A 138 -5.67 -13.40 14.51
N ALA A 139 -5.14 -12.23 14.77
CA ALA A 139 -4.78 -11.29 13.73
C ALA A 139 -3.29 -10.96 13.76
N MET A 140 -2.69 -10.77 12.58
CA MET A 140 -1.40 -10.16 12.42
C MET A 140 -1.56 -8.79 11.77
N ILE A 141 -1.04 -7.75 12.41
CA ILE A 141 -1.02 -6.40 11.84
C ILE A 141 0.41 -6.09 11.43
N LEU A 142 0.65 -6.15 10.13
CA LEU A 142 1.94 -5.84 9.55
C LEU A 142 1.95 -4.38 9.11
N LYS A 143 2.83 -3.58 9.68
CA LYS A 143 2.99 -2.16 9.35
C LYS A 143 4.38 -1.90 8.80
N MET A 144 4.47 -1.15 7.70
CA MET A 144 5.71 -0.79 7.02
C MET A 144 5.68 0.67 6.59
N HIS A 145 6.84 1.30 6.61
CA HIS A 145 7.00 2.61 5.96
C HIS A 145 6.89 2.46 4.44
N LYS A 146 6.29 3.41 3.74
CA LYS A 146 6.11 3.35 2.28
C LYS A 146 7.42 3.14 1.52
N ALA A 147 8.51 3.75 1.98
CA ALA A 147 9.84 3.56 1.38
C ALA A 147 10.30 2.09 1.38
N LEU A 148 9.89 1.29 2.36
CA LEU A 148 10.17 -0.13 2.44
C LEU A 148 9.08 -0.95 1.74
N ALA A 149 7.82 -0.64 1.96
CA ALA A 149 6.67 -1.33 1.37
C ALA A 149 6.68 -1.30 -0.17
N HIS A 150 7.17 -0.22 -0.76
CA HIS A 150 7.36 -0.08 -2.20
C HIS A 150 8.34 -1.11 -2.78
N LEU A 151 9.29 -1.56 -1.99
CA LEU A 151 10.35 -2.47 -2.41
C LEU A 151 10.05 -3.94 -2.07
N GLU A 152 9.52 -4.18 -0.87
CA GLU A 152 9.44 -5.53 -0.27
C GLU A 152 8.01 -5.94 0.10
N GLY A 153 7.04 -5.03 0.00
CA GLY A 153 5.69 -5.30 0.51
C GLY A 153 4.99 -6.49 -0.15
N ALA A 154 5.22 -6.69 -1.46
CA ALA A 154 4.69 -7.82 -2.20
C ALA A 154 5.40 -9.12 -1.84
N ASP A 155 6.73 -9.09 -1.82
CA ASP A 155 7.57 -10.26 -1.59
C ASP A 155 7.40 -10.79 -0.16
N LEU A 156 7.17 -9.89 0.80
CA LEU A 156 6.96 -10.27 2.20
C LEU A 156 5.76 -11.21 2.37
N LEU A 157 4.63 -10.88 1.77
CA LEU A 157 3.44 -11.70 1.92
C LEU A 157 3.55 -13.03 1.16
N GLN A 158 4.17 -13.02 -0.02
CA GLN A 158 4.46 -14.24 -0.77
C GLN A 158 5.46 -15.13 -0.05
N THR A 159 6.42 -14.53 0.66
CA THR A 159 7.41 -15.27 1.46
C THR A 159 6.78 -15.81 2.75
N LEU A 160 5.93 -15.04 3.39
CA LEU A 160 5.33 -15.40 4.68
C LEU A 160 4.23 -16.45 4.53
N LEU A 161 3.42 -16.38 3.47
CA LEU A 161 2.25 -17.21 3.24
C LEU A 161 2.50 -18.24 2.14
N SER A 162 1.85 -19.39 2.24
CA SER A 162 1.90 -20.45 1.25
C SER A 162 0.49 -20.80 0.76
N ALA A 163 0.36 -21.24 -0.49
CA ALA A 163 -0.85 -21.86 -1.00
C ALA A 163 -1.00 -23.32 -0.52
N ASP A 164 0.08 -23.93 -0.07
CA ASP A 164 0.10 -25.27 0.50
C ASP A 164 0.01 -25.17 2.02
N GLU A 165 -1.02 -25.82 2.59
CA GLU A 165 -1.27 -25.86 4.04
C GLU A 165 -0.13 -26.52 4.79
N ASP A 166 0.41 -27.62 4.23
CA ASP A 166 1.47 -28.43 4.81
C ASP A 166 2.88 -27.97 4.38
N ALA A 167 3.02 -26.74 3.84
CA ALA A 167 4.30 -26.25 3.37
C ALA A 167 5.36 -26.32 4.47
N PRO A 168 6.48 -26.99 4.23
CA PRO A 168 7.53 -27.10 5.22
C PRO A 168 8.15 -25.74 5.52
N LEU A 169 8.51 -25.52 6.78
CA LEU A 169 9.32 -24.34 7.12
C LEU A 169 10.64 -24.37 6.37
N PRO A 170 11.08 -23.24 5.82
CA PRO A 170 12.40 -23.14 5.23
C PRO A 170 13.44 -23.50 6.29
N LYS A 171 14.48 -24.23 5.88
CA LYS A 171 15.60 -24.49 6.76
C LYS A 171 16.18 -23.14 7.21
N ALA A 172 16.36 -22.96 8.51
CA ALA A 172 16.95 -21.75 9.06
C ALA A 172 18.31 -21.48 8.40
N THR A 173 18.35 -20.53 7.50
CA THR A 173 19.58 -20.11 6.83
C THR A 173 20.13 -18.91 7.59
N ARG A 174 21.41 -18.95 7.95
CA ARG A 174 22.03 -17.82 8.60
C ARG A 174 22.12 -16.65 7.62
N ALA A 175 21.40 -15.58 7.90
CA ALA A 175 21.45 -14.40 7.07
C ALA A 175 22.87 -13.81 7.09
N LEU A 176 23.41 -13.54 5.91
CA LEU A 176 24.72 -12.93 5.76
C LEU A 176 24.58 -11.42 6.05
N VAL A 177 25.04 -11.01 7.22
CA VAL A 177 25.05 -9.59 7.62
C VAL A 177 26.32 -8.95 7.08
N ARG A 178 26.17 -7.98 6.19
CA ARG A 178 27.30 -7.25 5.59
C ARG A 178 27.74 -6.12 6.52
N PRO A 179 29.04 -5.83 6.65
CA PRO A 179 29.50 -4.74 7.50
C PRO A 179 28.93 -3.41 7.01
N ALA A 180 28.42 -2.62 7.95
CA ALA A 180 27.90 -1.30 7.66
C ALA A 180 29.04 -0.36 7.28
N PRO A 181 28.91 0.43 6.19
CA PRO A 181 29.93 1.37 5.80
C PRO A 181 30.15 2.47 6.85
N SER A 182 31.39 2.88 7.04
CA SER A 182 31.72 4.03 7.87
C SER A 182 31.27 5.34 7.21
N PRO A 183 31.08 6.43 7.96
CA PRO A 183 30.74 7.74 7.38
C PRO A 183 31.77 8.23 6.35
N VAL A 184 33.04 7.88 6.53
CA VAL A 184 34.14 8.24 5.59
C VAL A 184 34.02 7.49 4.28
N GLU A 185 33.68 6.19 4.34
CA GLU A 185 33.45 5.38 3.14
C GLU A 185 32.25 5.87 2.36
N LEU A 186 31.11 6.16 3.03
CA LEU A 186 29.93 6.74 2.38
C LEU A 186 30.25 8.09 1.73
N PHE A 187 31.04 8.94 2.39
CA PHE A 187 31.48 10.20 1.83
C PHE A 187 32.38 10.01 0.59
N GLY A 188 33.36 9.12 0.68
CA GLY A 188 34.27 8.84 -0.43
C GLY A 188 33.54 8.33 -1.67
N GLU A 189 32.63 7.38 -1.51
CA GLU A 189 31.79 6.87 -2.59
C GLU A 189 30.89 7.98 -3.19
N GLU A 190 30.36 8.89 -2.39
CA GLU A 190 29.55 10.00 -2.88
C GLU A 190 30.37 11.00 -3.70
N VAL A 191 31.59 11.31 -3.26
CA VAL A 191 32.52 12.15 -4.03
C VAL A 191 32.82 11.50 -5.37
N ILE A 192 33.19 10.21 -5.38
CA ILE A 192 33.44 9.45 -6.61
C ILE A 192 32.20 9.45 -7.53
N ARG A 193 31.02 9.25 -6.98
CA ARG A 193 29.76 9.26 -7.72
C ARG A 193 29.49 10.62 -8.39
N ARG A 194 29.73 11.72 -7.69
CA ARG A 194 29.51 13.07 -8.23
C ARG A 194 30.53 13.45 -9.30
N TRP A 195 31.75 12.98 -9.14
CA TRP A 195 32.83 13.25 -10.09
C TRP A 195 32.89 12.28 -11.27
N SER A 196 32.23 11.12 -11.13
CA SER A 196 32.12 10.18 -12.24
C SER A 196 30.96 10.59 -13.16
N PRO A 197 31.21 10.95 -14.42
CA PRO A 197 30.13 11.21 -15.37
C PRO A 197 29.25 9.96 -15.45
N SER A 198 28.01 10.11 -15.04
CA SER A 198 27.09 8.97 -14.95
C SER A 198 26.97 8.35 -16.34
N ARG A 199 27.46 7.11 -16.50
CA ARG A 199 27.33 6.31 -17.74
C ARG A 199 25.88 6.24 -18.21
N ARG A 200 24.90 6.38 -17.27
CA ARG A 200 23.48 6.45 -17.57
C ARG A 200 23.05 7.81 -18.15
N ALA A 201 23.71 8.93 -17.77
CA ALA A 201 23.44 10.23 -18.36
C ALA A 201 24.00 10.32 -19.77
N VAL A 202 25.23 9.81 -19.97
CA VAL A 202 25.86 9.70 -21.29
C VAL A 202 25.07 8.74 -22.19
N GLY A 203 24.64 7.59 -21.67
CA GLY A 203 23.83 6.65 -22.43
C GLY A 203 22.39 7.13 -22.70
N ARG A 204 21.83 8.02 -21.86
CA ARG A 204 20.55 8.71 -22.13
C ARG A 204 20.72 9.79 -23.18
N ALA A 205 21.79 10.58 -23.10
CA ALA A 205 22.12 11.60 -24.10
C ALA A 205 22.40 10.98 -25.47
N MET A 206 23.14 9.88 -25.53
CA MET A 206 23.36 9.13 -26.80
C MET A 206 22.05 8.59 -27.38
N ARG A 207 21.18 7.96 -26.57
CA ARG A 207 19.86 7.48 -27.04
C ARG A 207 18.91 8.59 -27.47
N PHE A 208 19.07 9.78 -26.92
CA PHE A 208 18.33 10.97 -27.35
C PHE A 208 18.74 11.45 -28.75
N TRP A 209 20.02 11.28 -29.08
CA TRP A 209 20.57 11.61 -30.42
C TRP A 209 20.24 10.55 -31.48
N GLU A 210 20.15 9.29 -31.08
CA GLU A 210 19.87 8.18 -31.99
C GLU A 210 18.40 8.09 -32.46
N SER A 211 17.46 8.73 -31.76
CA SER A 211 16.04 8.65 -32.10
C SER A 211 15.24 9.91 -31.73
N PRO A 212 15.44 11.02 -32.44
CA PRO A 212 14.75 12.29 -32.16
C PRO A 212 13.21 12.16 -32.26
N ALA A 213 12.70 11.27 -33.12
CA ALA A 213 11.25 11.02 -33.26
C ALA A 213 10.61 10.30 -32.04
N ARG A 214 11.37 9.56 -31.22
CA ARG A 214 10.89 9.01 -29.96
C ARG A 214 10.90 10.05 -28.85
N ALA A 215 11.89 10.95 -28.87
CA ALA A 215 12.00 12.04 -27.92
C ALA A 215 10.84 13.03 -28.06
N THR A 216 10.48 13.41 -29.29
CA THR A 216 9.35 14.31 -29.57
C THR A 216 8.02 13.69 -29.14
N ARG A 217 7.79 12.38 -29.37
CA ARG A 217 6.58 11.69 -28.90
C ARG A 217 6.50 11.62 -27.36
N LEU A 218 7.63 11.43 -26.69
CA LEU A 218 7.67 11.41 -25.21
C LEU A 218 7.40 12.79 -24.62
N VAL A 219 7.97 13.85 -25.23
CA VAL A 219 7.73 15.26 -24.84
C VAL A 219 6.28 15.65 -25.14
N GLN A 220 5.73 15.28 -26.29
CA GLN A 220 4.33 15.52 -26.63
C GLN A 220 3.38 14.80 -25.69
N LYS A 221 3.64 13.52 -25.36
CA LYS A 221 2.84 12.76 -24.41
C LYS A 221 2.90 13.37 -22.99
N ARG A 222 4.07 13.83 -22.54
CA ARG A 222 4.22 14.55 -21.27
C ARG A 222 3.55 15.91 -21.29
N ALA A 223 3.68 16.68 -22.37
CA ALA A 223 3.02 17.97 -22.51
C ALA A 223 1.48 17.82 -22.56
N GLN A 224 0.96 16.82 -23.24
CA GLN A 224 -0.48 16.50 -23.26
C GLN A 224 -0.97 16.06 -21.88
N ASN A 225 -0.19 15.27 -21.15
CA ASN A 225 -0.56 14.86 -19.79
C ASN A 225 -0.54 16.04 -18.82
N VAL A 226 0.43 16.96 -18.95
CA VAL A 226 0.47 18.22 -18.18
C VAL A 226 -0.71 19.13 -18.55
N LEU A 227 -1.02 19.27 -19.82
CA LEU A 227 -2.18 20.07 -20.26
C LEU A 227 -3.52 19.46 -19.83
N ARG A 228 -3.63 18.12 -19.81
CA ARG A 228 -4.82 17.42 -19.27
C ARG A 228 -4.91 17.60 -17.76
N ALA A 229 -3.80 17.43 -17.03
CA ALA A 229 -3.73 17.68 -15.59
C ALA A 229 -4.11 19.13 -15.25
N LEU A 230 -3.62 20.11 -16.03
CA LEU A 230 -4.01 21.52 -15.90
C LEU A 230 -5.49 21.74 -16.24
N GLY A 231 -6.07 21.01 -17.20
CA GLY A 231 -7.49 21.07 -17.54
C GLY A 231 -8.40 20.59 -16.40
N TYR A 232 -7.96 19.60 -15.60
CA TYR A 232 -8.68 19.15 -14.40
C TYR A 232 -8.46 20.06 -13.17
N GLN A 233 -7.37 20.84 -13.14
CA GLN A 233 -7.08 21.79 -12.04
C GLN A 233 -7.91 23.08 -12.07
N ILE A 234 -8.65 23.34 -13.16
CA ILE A 234 -9.34 24.64 -13.36
C ILE A 234 -10.67 24.75 -12.59
N ARG A 235 -11.18 23.65 -12.02
CA ARG A 235 -12.30 23.75 -11.07
C ARG A 235 -11.75 23.56 -9.66
N PRO A 236 -11.71 24.61 -8.82
CA PRO A 236 -11.44 24.40 -7.41
C PRO A 236 -12.45 23.38 -6.88
N ALA A 237 -11.98 22.38 -6.13
CA ALA A 237 -12.87 21.46 -5.46
C ALA A 237 -13.80 22.27 -4.57
N GLY A 238 -15.12 22.00 -4.60
CA GLY A 238 -16.06 22.61 -3.68
C GLY A 238 -15.70 22.24 -2.24
N GLU A 239 -16.26 22.95 -1.26
CA GLU A 239 -16.06 22.63 0.15
C GLU A 239 -16.50 21.18 0.44
N SER A 240 -15.61 20.42 1.08
CA SER A 240 -15.84 19.03 1.45
C SER A 240 -15.71 18.85 2.96
N PRO A 241 -16.52 17.98 3.56
CA PRO A 241 -16.37 17.65 4.97
C PRO A 241 -15.05 16.93 5.30
N PHE A 242 -14.29 16.54 4.26
CA PHE A 242 -12.98 15.92 4.39
C PHE A 242 -11.82 16.91 4.23
N ASP A 243 -12.12 18.17 3.88
CA ASP A 243 -11.12 19.23 3.79
C ASP A 243 -10.72 19.66 5.20
N GLY A 244 -9.45 19.62 5.49
CA GLY A 244 -8.92 20.04 6.78
C GLY A 244 -7.55 19.45 7.09
N ASN A 245 -6.90 20.03 8.09
CA ASN A 245 -5.61 19.52 8.55
C ASN A 245 -5.74 18.13 9.15
N LEU A 246 -4.92 17.19 8.74
CA LEU A 246 -4.86 15.86 9.32
C LEU A 246 -4.55 15.92 10.82
N SER A 247 -5.29 15.16 11.60
CA SER A 247 -4.96 14.88 12.99
C SER A 247 -3.90 13.76 13.05
N PRO A 248 -3.14 13.63 14.16
CA PRO A 248 -2.25 12.47 14.36
C PRO A 248 -3.03 11.16 14.58
N HIS A 249 -4.31 11.25 14.90
CA HIS A 249 -5.17 10.07 15.12
C HIS A 249 -5.61 9.46 13.81
N ARG A 250 -5.86 8.15 13.84
CA ARG A 250 -6.41 7.38 12.71
C ARG A 250 -7.64 6.63 13.20
N SER A 251 -8.64 6.55 12.35
CA SER A 251 -9.80 5.71 12.54
C SER A 251 -9.90 4.75 11.35
N TYR A 252 -10.13 3.49 11.66
CA TYR A 252 -10.24 2.43 10.67
C TYR A 252 -11.50 1.61 10.94
N ALA A 253 -12.24 1.32 9.91
CA ALA A 253 -13.42 0.47 9.97
C ALA A 253 -13.45 -0.44 8.75
N VAL A 254 -14.05 -1.60 8.92
CA VAL A 254 -14.27 -2.59 7.86
C VAL A 254 -15.77 -2.87 7.78
N GLN A 255 -16.25 -3.01 6.55
CA GLN A 255 -17.61 -3.46 6.26
C GLN A 255 -17.52 -4.56 5.21
N GLU A 256 -18.05 -5.71 5.53
CA GLU A 256 -18.19 -6.82 4.59
C GLU A 256 -19.43 -6.60 3.71
N VAL A 257 -19.27 -6.87 2.43
CA VAL A 257 -20.35 -6.86 1.45
C VAL A 257 -20.26 -8.14 0.62
N ASP A 258 -21.37 -8.81 0.46
CA ASP A 258 -21.46 -10.02 -0.33
C ASP A 258 -21.16 -9.74 -1.81
N LEU A 259 -20.16 -10.41 -2.36
CA LEU A 259 -19.73 -10.22 -3.75
C LEU A 259 -20.85 -10.61 -4.74
N ASP A 260 -21.69 -11.61 -4.41
CA ASP A 260 -22.82 -12.02 -5.26
C ASP A 260 -23.87 -10.90 -5.35
N GLN A 261 -24.05 -10.13 -4.28
CA GLN A 261 -24.93 -8.96 -4.30
C GLN A 261 -24.35 -7.85 -5.20
N VAL A 262 -23.04 -7.61 -5.12
CA VAL A 262 -22.35 -6.64 -5.99
C VAL A 262 -22.44 -7.06 -7.46
N GLN A 263 -22.28 -8.36 -7.73
CA GLN A 263 -22.41 -8.91 -9.09
C GLN A 263 -23.85 -8.80 -9.62
N LYS A 264 -24.87 -9.03 -8.79
CA LYS A 264 -26.28 -8.82 -9.16
C LYS A 264 -26.55 -7.35 -9.54
N ILE A 265 -26.05 -6.40 -8.75
CA ILE A 265 -26.15 -4.98 -9.06
C ILE A 265 -25.53 -4.71 -10.43
N ARG A 266 -24.31 -5.20 -10.68
CA ARG A 266 -23.64 -5.07 -11.98
C ARG A 266 -24.45 -5.65 -13.13
N GLN A 267 -25.04 -6.83 -12.95
CA GLN A 267 -25.85 -7.49 -14.00
C GLN A 267 -27.14 -6.74 -14.30
N THR A 268 -27.77 -6.12 -13.29
CA THR A 268 -29.03 -5.41 -13.42
C THR A 268 -28.87 -4.04 -14.09
N ILE A 269 -27.84 -3.31 -13.72
CA ILE A 269 -27.66 -1.91 -14.14
C ILE A 269 -26.57 -1.80 -15.23
N GLY A 270 -25.74 -2.83 -15.41
CA GLY A 270 -24.59 -2.83 -16.31
C GLY A 270 -23.32 -2.27 -15.67
N GLY A 271 -22.23 -2.20 -16.44
CA GLY A 271 -20.93 -1.70 -15.96
C GLY A 271 -20.01 -2.79 -15.40
N THR A 272 -19.00 -2.37 -14.64
CA THR A 272 -18.00 -3.23 -14.03
C THR A 272 -18.21 -3.38 -12.51
N VAL A 273 -17.53 -4.33 -11.89
CA VAL A 273 -17.50 -4.44 -10.41
C VAL A 273 -16.98 -3.14 -9.79
N HIS A 274 -16.01 -2.49 -10.42
CA HIS A 274 -15.50 -1.19 -9.97
C HIS A 274 -16.58 -0.11 -9.93
N ASP A 275 -17.40 -0.03 -10.98
CA ASP A 275 -18.51 0.94 -11.07
C ASP A 275 -19.56 0.67 -9.97
N ALA A 276 -19.85 -0.60 -9.70
CA ALA A 276 -20.77 -1.00 -8.62
C ALA A 276 -20.19 -0.63 -7.23
N VAL A 277 -18.91 -0.87 -6.99
CA VAL A 277 -18.24 -0.49 -5.73
C VAL A 277 -18.24 1.02 -5.54
N LEU A 278 -17.92 1.80 -6.57
CA LEU A 278 -18.00 3.27 -6.53
C LEU A 278 -19.43 3.75 -6.24
N THR A 279 -20.44 3.08 -6.81
CA THR A 279 -21.84 3.41 -6.58
C THR A 279 -22.25 3.19 -5.13
N ILE A 280 -21.86 2.05 -4.54
CA ILE A 280 -22.11 1.73 -3.13
C ILE A 280 -21.40 2.74 -2.22
N LEU A 281 -20.13 3.01 -2.49
CA LEU A 281 -19.33 3.99 -1.74
C LEU A 281 -19.96 5.37 -1.80
N THR A 282 -20.34 5.84 -2.99
CA THR A 282 -20.99 7.14 -3.18
C THR A 282 -22.30 7.24 -2.40
N GLY A 283 -23.08 6.14 -2.38
CA GLY A 283 -24.31 6.07 -1.59
C GLY A 283 -24.04 6.14 -0.07
N ALA A 284 -22.98 5.50 0.41
CA ALA A 284 -22.56 5.56 1.80
C ALA A 284 -22.09 6.98 2.17
N LEU A 285 -21.28 7.61 1.31
CA LEU A 285 -20.81 9.00 1.49
C LEU A 285 -21.96 9.99 1.49
N ARG A 286 -22.97 9.83 0.62
CA ARG A 286 -24.18 10.62 0.67
C ARG A 286 -24.85 10.56 2.06
N ARG A 287 -25.08 9.35 2.58
CA ARG A 287 -25.68 9.18 3.91
C ARG A 287 -24.81 9.79 5.03
N PHE A 288 -23.49 9.69 4.89
CA PHE A 288 -22.56 10.30 5.82
C PHE A 288 -22.69 11.82 5.83
N VAL A 289 -22.72 12.47 4.66
CA VAL A 289 -22.90 13.92 4.52
C VAL A 289 -24.26 14.37 5.09
N GLU A 290 -25.34 13.62 4.80
CA GLU A 290 -26.66 13.87 5.36
C GLU A 290 -26.68 13.75 6.91
N GLY A 291 -25.93 12.75 7.44
CA GLY A 291 -25.75 12.57 8.89
C GLY A 291 -25.03 13.74 9.58
N LEU A 292 -24.14 14.43 8.85
CA LEU A 292 -23.51 15.67 9.28
C LEU A 292 -24.43 16.90 9.14
N LYS A 293 -25.68 16.72 8.65
CA LYS A 293 -26.64 17.80 8.36
C LYS A 293 -26.16 18.77 7.28
N ILE A 294 -25.32 18.30 6.37
CA ILE A 294 -24.85 19.03 5.19
C ILE A 294 -25.71 18.57 4.01
N SER A 295 -26.12 19.49 3.14
CA SER A 295 -26.85 19.12 1.93
C SER A 295 -25.90 18.43 0.92
N PRO A 296 -26.21 17.22 0.45
CA PRO A 296 -25.36 16.55 -0.54
C PRO A 296 -25.23 17.32 -1.87
N THR A 297 -26.13 18.25 -2.15
CA THR A 297 -26.10 19.06 -3.37
C THR A 297 -25.07 20.19 -3.33
N THR A 298 -24.54 20.51 -2.14
CA THR A 298 -23.52 21.56 -1.95
C THR A 298 -22.10 21.02 -1.86
N VAL A 299 -21.94 19.69 -1.86
CA VAL A 299 -20.65 19.02 -1.66
C VAL A 299 -20.16 18.46 -2.99
N ASP A 300 -18.91 18.76 -3.34
CA ASP A 300 -18.19 18.20 -4.48
C ASP A 300 -17.15 17.19 -3.96
N LEU A 301 -17.43 15.89 -4.10
CA LEU A 301 -16.50 14.83 -3.70
C LEU A 301 -15.84 14.20 -4.92
N ARG A 302 -14.53 14.05 -4.83
CA ARG A 302 -13.73 13.43 -5.87
C ARG A 302 -12.91 12.28 -5.30
N ALA A 303 -12.94 11.15 -5.98
CA ALA A 303 -12.11 9.99 -5.68
C ALA A 303 -10.95 9.90 -6.66
N VAL A 304 -9.77 9.61 -6.14
CA VAL A 304 -8.62 9.22 -6.95
C VAL A 304 -8.51 7.70 -6.93
N THR A 305 -8.57 7.10 -8.11
CA THR A 305 -8.44 5.65 -8.29
C THR A 305 -7.20 5.38 -9.14
N PRO A 306 -6.21 4.62 -8.63
CA PRO A 306 -5.07 4.20 -9.42
C PRO A 306 -5.48 3.17 -10.45
N ILE A 307 -4.84 3.24 -11.63
CA ILE A 307 -5.00 2.26 -12.69
C ILE A 307 -3.74 1.44 -12.79
N LEU A 308 -3.94 0.15 -12.94
CA LEU A 308 -2.87 -0.78 -13.22
C LEU A 308 -2.77 -0.98 -14.73
N ASP A 309 -1.56 -0.96 -15.26
CA ASP A 309 -1.29 -1.41 -16.63
C ASP A 309 -1.34 -2.94 -16.74
N ALA A 310 -1.13 -3.45 -17.95
CA ALA A 310 -1.11 -4.89 -18.20
C ALA A 310 -0.01 -5.66 -17.43
N THR A 311 1.00 -4.96 -16.92
CA THR A 311 2.08 -5.54 -16.09
C THR A 311 1.74 -5.50 -14.59
N GLY A 312 0.61 -4.85 -14.22
CA GLY A 312 0.23 -4.63 -12.83
C GLY A 312 0.99 -3.49 -12.16
N GLU A 313 1.67 -2.65 -12.93
CA GLU A 313 2.26 -1.41 -12.44
C GLU A 313 1.25 -0.27 -12.53
N THR A 314 1.39 0.72 -11.64
CA THR A 314 0.51 1.88 -11.64
C THR A 314 0.87 2.78 -12.82
N ALA A 315 0.06 2.77 -13.88
CA ALA A 315 0.28 3.60 -15.05
C ALA A 315 -0.13 5.06 -14.79
N GLU A 316 -1.33 5.26 -14.28
CA GLU A 316 -1.94 6.59 -14.03
C GLU A 316 -2.93 6.52 -12.85
N ALA A 317 -3.38 7.68 -12.39
CA ALA A 317 -4.47 7.79 -11.42
C ALA A 317 -5.63 8.55 -12.06
N TRP A 318 -6.84 8.06 -11.90
CA TRP A 318 -8.06 8.71 -12.35
C TRP A 318 -8.68 9.54 -11.26
N VAL A 319 -9.15 10.71 -11.61
CA VAL A 319 -10.03 11.50 -10.76
C VAL A 319 -11.46 11.27 -11.23
N ILE A 320 -12.29 10.75 -10.34
CA ILE A 320 -13.69 10.43 -10.58
C ILE A 320 -14.54 11.33 -9.69
N GLU A 321 -15.47 12.06 -10.26
CA GLU A 321 -16.48 12.81 -9.51
C GLU A 321 -17.50 11.83 -8.92
N LEU A 322 -17.71 11.91 -7.61
CA LEU A 322 -18.68 11.06 -6.91
C LEU A 322 -20.03 11.80 -6.83
N PRO A 323 -21.07 11.36 -7.56
CA PRO A 323 -22.36 12.05 -7.58
C PRO A 323 -23.16 11.82 -6.30
N VAL A 324 -22.69 12.40 -5.19
CA VAL A 324 -23.33 12.30 -3.87
C VAL A 324 -24.67 13.04 -3.81
N TRP A 325 -24.89 14.00 -4.72
CA TRP A 325 -26.16 14.73 -4.86
C TRP A 325 -27.30 13.85 -5.40
N GLU A 326 -26.97 12.79 -6.14
CA GLU A 326 -27.95 11.89 -6.73
C GLU A 326 -28.49 10.88 -5.70
N ALA A 327 -29.81 10.82 -5.54
CA ALA A 327 -30.44 9.95 -4.56
C ALA A 327 -30.62 8.50 -5.10
N SER A 328 -30.89 8.37 -6.41
CA SER A 328 -31.09 7.06 -7.05
C SER A 328 -29.77 6.32 -7.21
N GLY A 329 -29.72 5.07 -6.72
CA GLY A 329 -28.55 4.19 -6.92
C GLY A 329 -28.32 3.84 -8.38
N GLU A 330 -29.39 3.68 -9.16
CA GLU A 330 -29.34 3.36 -10.58
C GLU A 330 -28.73 4.50 -11.40
N VAL A 331 -29.22 5.72 -11.18
CA VAL A 331 -28.70 6.93 -11.86
C VAL A 331 -27.24 7.19 -11.45
N ARG A 332 -26.90 6.99 -10.17
CA ARG A 332 -25.48 7.08 -9.73
C ARG A 332 -24.58 6.12 -10.48
N GLN A 333 -25.01 4.87 -10.65
CA GLN A 333 -24.21 3.87 -11.37
C GLN A 333 -24.08 4.22 -12.85
N GLU A 334 -25.12 4.73 -13.47
CA GLU A 334 -25.06 5.19 -14.85
C GLU A 334 -24.05 6.33 -15.03
N LEU A 335 -24.12 7.37 -14.18
CA LEU A 335 -23.19 8.49 -14.18
C LEU A 335 -21.73 8.05 -13.96
N LEU A 336 -21.49 7.17 -12.99
CA LEU A 336 -20.14 6.65 -12.72
C LEU A 336 -19.64 5.76 -13.85
N GLY A 337 -20.50 4.89 -14.39
CA GLY A 337 -20.17 4.02 -15.51
C GLY A 337 -19.89 4.80 -16.81
N GLU A 338 -20.53 5.94 -17.03
CA GLU A 338 -20.22 6.83 -18.15
C GLU A 338 -18.83 7.46 -17.99
N GLN A 339 -18.52 7.99 -16.80
CA GLN A 339 -17.20 8.57 -16.51
C GLN A 339 -16.09 7.51 -16.70
N THR A 340 -16.24 6.32 -16.11
CA THR A 340 -15.21 5.27 -16.18
C THR A 340 -15.07 4.72 -17.61
N ARG A 341 -16.16 4.57 -18.37
CA ARG A 341 -16.10 4.17 -19.79
C ARG A 341 -15.36 5.21 -20.62
N ARG A 342 -15.66 6.49 -20.44
CA ARG A 342 -14.97 7.57 -21.13
C ARG A 342 -13.47 7.55 -20.87
N ILE A 343 -13.06 7.43 -19.63
CA ILE A 343 -11.65 7.38 -19.25
C ILE A 343 -10.96 6.16 -19.85
N ARG A 344 -11.62 4.98 -19.84
CA ARG A 344 -11.08 3.76 -20.46
C ARG A 344 -10.94 3.87 -21.97
N SER A 345 -11.92 4.46 -22.66
CA SER A 345 -11.86 4.60 -24.11
C SER A 345 -10.77 5.56 -24.59
N GLU A 346 -10.37 6.50 -23.75
CA GLU A 346 -9.31 7.46 -24.06
C GLU A 346 -7.89 6.88 -23.86
N GLN A 347 -7.73 5.75 -23.18
CA GLN A 347 -6.41 5.30 -22.72
C GLN A 347 -5.98 3.87 -23.13
N ASP A 348 -6.79 3.12 -23.87
CA ASP A 348 -6.44 1.73 -24.31
C ASP A 348 -6.01 0.80 -23.13
N LEU A 349 -6.65 0.91 -21.97
CA LEU A 349 -6.23 0.26 -20.74
C LEU A 349 -6.88 -1.11 -20.55
N ALA A 350 -6.05 -2.06 -20.12
CA ALA A 350 -6.50 -3.39 -19.73
C ALA A 350 -7.52 -3.30 -18.57
N SER A 351 -8.64 -3.99 -18.70
CA SER A 351 -9.65 -4.04 -17.64
C SER A 351 -9.07 -4.71 -16.38
N ALA A 352 -9.47 -4.26 -15.18
CA ALA A 352 -9.10 -4.89 -13.92
C ALA A 352 -9.44 -6.41 -13.90
N GLU A 353 -10.40 -6.83 -14.70
CA GLU A 353 -10.79 -8.23 -14.89
C GLU A 353 -9.72 -9.05 -15.64
N SER A 354 -8.95 -8.44 -16.56
CA SER A 354 -7.85 -9.13 -17.23
C SER A 354 -6.61 -9.34 -16.34
N LEU A 355 -6.49 -8.53 -15.27
CA LEU A 355 -5.43 -8.64 -14.27
C LEU A 355 -5.70 -9.72 -13.22
N ALA A 356 -6.97 -10.10 -13.05
CA ALA A 356 -7.38 -11.16 -12.13
C ALA A 356 -6.99 -12.57 -12.61
N SER A 357 -6.64 -12.73 -13.89
CA SER A 357 -6.25 -14.01 -14.49
C SER A 357 -4.75 -14.36 -14.36
N GLY A 358 -3.96 -13.52 -13.72
CA GLY A 358 -2.54 -13.81 -13.45
C GLY A 358 -2.33 -14.53 -12.11
N ASP A 359 -1.48 -15.56 -12.11
CA ASP A 359 -1.15 -16.42 -10.95
C ASP A 359 -0.50 -15.69 -9.76
N THR A 360 -0.36 -14.38 -9.79
CA THR A 360 0.27 -13.60 -8.72
C THR A 360 -0.74 -12.94 -7.80
N TRP A 361 -0.63 -13.23 -6.52
CA TRP A 361 -1.51 -12.71 -5.48
C TRP A 361 -1.49 -11.16 -5.40
N THR A 362 -2.66 -10.58 -5.54
CA THR A 362 -2.84 -9.15 -5.74
C THR A 362 -2.95 -8.33 -4.45
N ALA A 363 -3.17 -8.93 -3.27
CA ALA A 363 -3.17 -8.19 -2.01
C ALA A 363 -1.78 -7.64 -1.66
N ALA A 364 -0.72 -8.36 -2.01
CA ALA A 364 0.65 -7.88 -1.92
C ALA A 364 0.92 -6.70 -2.86
N ARG A 365 0.29 -6.71 -4.05
CA ARG A 365 0.30 -5.58 -4.98
C ARG A 365 -0.45 -4.37 -4.45
N LEU A 366 -1.54 -4.55 -3.68
CA LEU A 366 -2.22 -3.44 -2.98
C LEU A 366 -1.26 -2.67 -2.06
N PHE A 367 -0.40 -3.38 -1.36
CA PHE A 367 0.60 -2.76 -0.50
C PHE A 367 1.55 -1.87 -1.31
N ALA A 368 2.06 -2.40 -2.41
CA ALA A 368 2.94 -1.68 -3.31
C ALA A 368 2.21 -0.57 -4.08
N ILE A 369 0.97 -0.81 -4.53
CA ILE A 369 0.13 0.15 -5.25
C ILE A 369 -0.32 1.28 -4.33
N GLY A 370 -0.78 0.96 -3.10
CA GLY A 370 -1.15 1.95 -2.10
C GLY A 370 0.02 2.90 -1.82
N ALA A 371 1.24 2.39 -1.76
CA ALA A 371 2.42 3.20 -1.60
C ALA A 371 2.69 4.12 -2.81
N ARG A 372 2.44 3.65 -4.05
CA ARG A 372 2.75 4.40 -5.29
C ARG A 372 1.63 5.36 -5.72
N ALA A 373 0.38 4.93 -5.62
CA ALA A 373 -0.75 5.67 -6.16
C ALA A 373 -1.02 6.98 -5.40
N LEU A 374 -0.78 6.97 -4.10
CA LEU A 374 -1.07 8.10 -3.22
C LEU A 374 -0.18 9.32 -3.46
N LYS A 375 0.94 9.20 -4.17
CA LYS A 375 1.80 10.35 -4.51
C LYS A 375 1.16 11.33 -5.52
N ARG A 376 0.09 10.91 -6.21
CA ARG A 376 -0.56 11.71 -7.28
C ARG A 376 -1.91 12.31 -6.87
N ILE A 377 -2.27 12.23 -5.58
CA ILE A 377 -3.55 12.73 -5.05
C ILE A 377 -3.44 14.22 -4.68
N GLU A 378 -2.99 15.07 -5.58
CA GLU A 378 -3.03 16.52 -5.34
C GLU A 378 -4.42 17.14 -5.57
N ASN A 379 -5.37 16.37 -6.15
CA ASN A 379 -6.67 16.90 -6.60
C ASN A 379 -7.88 16.08 -6.16
N GLY A 380 -7.72 15.12 -5.26
CA GLY A 380 -8.81 14.26 -4.79
C GLY A 380 -8.85 14.19 -3.27
N GLN A 381 -10.05 14.26 -2.71
CA GLN A 381 -10.29 14.22 -1.26
C GLN A 381 -10.30 12.78 -0.72
N LEU A 382 -10.49 11.81 -1.61
CA LEU A 382 -10.64 10.39 -1.29
C LEU A 382 -9.77 9.54 -2.20
N ALA A 383 -9.10 8.54 -1.63
CA ALA A 383 -8.42 7.50 -2.40
C ALA A 383 -9.28 6.24 -2.41
N VAL A 384 -9.61 5.73 -3.59
CA VAL A 384 -10.34 4.46 -3.75
C VAL A 384 -9.45 3.47 -4.46
N LEU A 385 -9.05 2.44 -3.73
CA LEU A 385 -8.21 1.35 -4.23
C LEU A 385 -9.04 0.07 -4.31
N GLN A 386 -9.02 -0.57 -5.46
CA GLN A 386 -9.64 -1.87 -5.65
C GLN A 386 -8.59 -2.90 -6.02
N SER A 387 -8.67 -4.05 -5.39
CA SER A 387 -7.85 -5.21 -5.74
C SER A 387 -8.68 -6.48 -5.59
N PRO A 388 -8.52 -7.45 -6.51
CA PRO A 388 -9.01 -8.79 -6.27
C PRO A 388 -8.28 -9.40 -5.08
N GLY A 389 -8.99 -10.16 -4.26
CA GLY A 389 -8.41 -10.96 -3.19
C GLY A 389 -7.60 -12.15 -3.71
N PRO A 390 -6.97 -12.92 -2.83
CA PRO A 390 -6.30 -14.18 -3.19
C PRO A 390 -7.28 -15.11 -3.91
N GLN A 391 -6.85 -15.67 -5.04
CA GLN A 391 -7.67 -16.61 -5.81
C GLN A 391 -7.58 -18.06 -5.29
N GLN A 392 -6.62 -18.31 -4.42
CA GLN A 392 -6.37 -19.58 -3.76
C GLN A 392 -6.32 -19.38 -2.25
N PRO A 393 -6.68 -20.36 -1.44
CA PRO A 393 -6.45 -20.30 0.00
C PRO A 393 -4.97 -20.06 0.29
N LEU A 394 -4.70 -19.28 1.32
CA LEU A 394 -3.35 -18.99 1.79
C LEU A 394 -3.22 -19.40 3.25
N TYR A 395 -2.06 -19.86 3.62
CA TYR A 395 -1.77 -20.41 4.94
C TYR A 395 -0.50 -19.82 5.52
N LEU A 396 -0.52 -19.56 6.82
CA LEU A 396 0.65 -19.33 7.64
C LEU A 396 0.97 -20.64 8.35
N ASN A 397 1.79 -21.50 7.75
CA ASN A 397 2.20 -22.79 8.34
C ASN A 397 1.02 -23.56 8.96
N GLY A 398 0.01 -23.87 8.15
CA GLY A 398 -1.20 -24.59 8.53
C GLY A 398 -2.38 -23.70 8.93
N ALA A 399 -2.16 -22.48 9.42
CA ALA A 399 -3.25 -21.56 9.75
C ALA A 399 -3.80 -20.88 8.50
N LYS A 400 -5.05 -21.14 8.19
CA LYS A 400 -5.72 -20.55 7.03
C LYS A 400 -5.89 -19.04 7.21
N LEU A 401 -5.52 -18.28 6.19
CA LEU A 401 -5.87 -16.87 6.08
C LEU A 401 -7.36 -16.75 5.73
N GLU A 402 -8.16 -16.20 6.63
CA GLU A 402 -9.59 -16.03 6.45
C GLU A 402 -9.93 -14.66 5.88
N GLU A 403 -9.28 -13.61 6.38
CA GLU A 403 -9.57 -12.24 6.01
C GLU A 403 -8.28 -11.43 5.85
N CYS A 404 -8.30 -10.46 4.94
CA CYS A 404 -7.17 -9.58 4.69
C CYS A 404 -7.65 -8.16 4.39
N TYR A 405 -7.11 -7.17 5.11
CA TYR A 405 -7.50 -5.77 5.00
C TYR A 405 -6.29 -4.84 4.92
N GLY A 406 -6.36 -3.86 4.02
CA GLY A 406 -5.32 -2.84 3.88
C GLY A 406 -5.63 -1.56 4.67
N ILE A 407 -4.62 -0.95 5.25
CA ILE A 407 -4.67 0.38 5.85
C ILE A 407 -3.70 1.27 5.08
N LEU A 408 -4.23 2.29 4.45
CA LEU A 408 -3.46 3.24 3.67
C LEU A 408 -3.15 4.50 4.47
N PRO A 409 -2.02 5.18 4.20
CA PRO A 409 -1.75 6.47 4.80
C PRO A 409 -2.71 7.52 4.27
N LEU A 410 -3.15 8.42 5.15
CA LEU A 410 -3.89 9.63 4.76
C LEU A 410 -2.89 10.69 4.30
N GLN A 411 -3.27 11.46 3.29
CA GLN A 411 -2.51 12.59 2.75
C GLN A 411 -3.28 13.88 2.97
N ASP A 412 -2.56 15.00 3.20
CA ASP A 412 -3.13 16.34 3.26
C ASP A 412 -3.46 16.84 1.86
#